data_c0e740b0d7f2647341c7056556faaaf7
#
_entry.id   c0e740b0d7f2647341c7056556faaaf7
#
_cell.length_a   1.000
_cell.length_b   1.000
_cell.length_c   1.000
_cell.angle_alpha   90.00
_cell.angle_beta   90.00
_cell.angle_gamma   90.00
#
_symmetry.space_group_name_H-M   'P 1'
#
loop_
_entity.id
_entity.type
_entity.pdbx_description
1 polymer ?
#
loop_
_entity_poly.entity_id
_entity_poly.type
_entity_poly.pdbx_seq_one_letter_code
_entity_poly.pdbx_strand_id
1 'polypeptide(L)'
;MRKTKKIMAALLTAAMVIGSLTGCGGGNSATSTNDKGEIAELINAVQPESGEYDPAGAAAYEYFSVQTNCYEGFVSYDKEGKIVPAAADHWDVNDDATEYTFYIRDDEKWSDGSDVTSADFENTMKRALEPDNGSWYVDFLFVVKNAEKCFNGKCDFKDVGIECIDDKTIKFTLEEPCSYFLDLCKLPTYMPSNCKYATDDNKDWDMNPEQNLGNGPYHLSEHVDGDHVSFEKNKYYRDAKSTNVLKITDKFMDDDQAKASAYQTGEINILQGAPSEIAESYEGKDDLSIREVPQTNYILFNINEKPFDDVKVRQAFSLALNRKDIAAVVGTACEPGTSFVGKNYKSKADGKKWGEAQGDLLDEDLAKAKELLAEAGYKDGKDLPTITYTYPAMSYEANVAQVLQAQWKKLGVDVKLEAMEYEVYVDERRNGKLQMARMQWYADYNDPTSWLKMYQTGNAQNDVKWSNAKYDKLIQESDKNLDEASRQKQLMEAEKILVSEDTVICPLFSPSNQDLIDPSLTGYYTDGLAYTFFYKTKKK
;
A
#
# COMPACT_ATOMS: atom_id res chain seq x y z
N MET A 1 -55.21 -17.37 -47.28
CA MET A 1 -55.61 -18.82 -47.13
C MET A 1 -54.87 -19.29 -45.90
N ARG A 2 -55.55 -19.38 -44.78
CA ARG A 2 -56.08 -20.64 -44.14
C ARG A 2 -54.94 -21.62 -43.85
N LYS A 3 -54.66 -22.11 -42.65
CA LYS A 3 -55.45 -22.47 -41.43
C LYS A 3 -54.44 -22.82 -40.32
N THR A 4 -54.50 -22.28 -39.13
CA THR A 4 -55.04 -22.87 -37.89
C THR A 4 -54.76 -24.36 -37.61
N LYS A 5 -54.16 -24.66 -36.47
CA LYS A 5 -54.62 -25.56 -35.39
C LYS A 5 -53.48 -25.76 -34.39
N LYS A 6 -53.60 -25.29 -33.16
CA LYS A 6 -54.27 -25.85 -31.97
C LYS A 6 -53.39 -26.84 -31.20
N ILE A 7 -52.93 -26.39 -30.03
CA ILE A 7 -53.10 -26.90 -28.68
C ILE A 7 -52.79 -28.39 -28.45
N MET A 8 -51.81 -28.65 -27.62
CA MET A 8 -51.88 -29.72 -26.63
C MET A 8 -51.13 -29.31 -25.36
N ALA A 9 -51.92 -29.05 -24.31
CA ALA A 9 -51.47 -28.99 -22.93
C ALA A 9 -51.30 -30.39 -22.39
N ALA A 10 -50.21 -30.67 -21.68
CA ALA A 10 -50.13 -31.83 -20.82
C ALA A 10 -49.62 -31.37 -19.46
N LEU A 11 -50.53 -31.44 -18.51
CA LEU A 11 -50.29 -31.36 -17.09
C LEU A 11 -49.31 -32.47 -16.66
N LEU A 12 -48.32 -32.13 -15.87
CA LEU A 12 -47.66 -33.06 -14.97
C LEU A 12 -47.60 -32.44 -13.58
N THR A 13 -48.21 -33.15 -12.71
CA THR A 13 -48.59 -32.98 -11.33
C THR A 13 -47.45 -32.60 -10.40
N ALA A 14 -47.76 -31.64 -9.54
CA ALA A 14 -46.99 -31.29 -8.34
C ALA A 14 -46.89 -32.49 -7.38
N ALA A 15 -45.68 -32.72 -6.87
CA ALA A 15 -45.47 -33.40 -5.60
C ALA A 15 -44.98 -32.36 -4.60
N MET A 16 -45.88 -31.80 -3.81
CA MET A 16 -45.58 -31.06 -2.60
C MET A 16 -45.04 -32.03 -1.56
N VAL A 17 -43.79 -31.84 -1.18
CA VAL A 17 -43.31 -32.30 0.11
C VAL A 17 -43.39 -31.09 1.05
N ILE A 18 -44.38 -31.15 1.93
CA ILE A 18 -44.53 -30.24 3.06
C ILE A 18 -43.47 -30.63 4.09
N GLY A 19 -42.38 -29.89 4.14
CA GLY A 19 -41.44 -29.89 5.26
C GLY A 19 -41.73 -28.66 6.13
N SER A 20 -42.11 -28.92 7.34
CA SER A 20 -42.53 -28.02 8.40
C SER A 20 -41.71 -26.74 8.52
N LEU A 21 -42.35 -25.59 8.29
CA LEU A 21 -41.94 -24.27 8.76
C LEU A 21 -42.03 -24.25 10.29
N THR A 22 -40.88 -24.29 10.95
CA THR A 22 -40.73 -23.64 12.26
C THR A 22 -39.99 -22.36 12.02
N GLY A 23 -40.73 -21.27 11.98
CA GLY A 23 -40.15 -19.93 11.94
C GLY A 23 -39.48 -19.63 13.26
N CYS A 24 -38.22 -19.22 13.16
CA CYS A 24 -37.59 -18.30 14.09
C CYS A 24 -36.84 -17.29 13.24
N GLY A 25 -37.22 -16.02 13.33
CA GLY A 25 -36.51 -14.93 12.71
C GLY A 25 -35.11 -14.83 13.33
N GLY A 26 -34.12 -15.09 12.51
CA GLY A 26 -32.73 -14.81 12.76
C GLY A 26 -32.15 -14.51 11.39
N GLY A 27 -31.67 -13.29 11.18
CA GLY A 27 -30.92 -12.95 9.98
C GLY A 27 -29.81 -13.98 9.81
N ASN A 28 -29.72 -14.58 8.63
CA ASN A 28 -28.59 -15.42 8.26
C ASN A 28 -27.36 -14.51 8.23
N SER A 29 -26.61 -14.46 9.33
CA SER A 29 -25.27 -13.90 9.26
C SER A 29 -24.44 -14.86 8.41
N ALA A 30 -23.83 -14.36 7.35
CA ALA A 30 -22.98 -15.10 6.43
C ALA A 30 -21.77 -15.81 7.12
N THR A 31 -21.46 -15.48 8.35
CA THR A 31 -20.43 -16.10 9.18
C THR A 31 -20.94 -17.35 9.90
N SER A 32 -21.08 -18.46 9.20
CA SER A 32 -21.32 -19.76 9.84
C SER A 32 -20.01 -20.38 10.34
N THR A 33 -20.04 -20.98 11.53
CA THR A 33 -18.91 -21.78 12.04
C THR A 33 -19.25 -23.26 11.98
N ASN A 34 -18.21 -24.09 11.71
CA ASN A 34 -18.35 -25.54 11.82
C ASN A 34 -18.25 -26.00 13.29
N ASP A 35 -18.37 -27.33 13.53
CA ASP A 35 -18.29 -27.92 14.88
C ASP A 35 -16.96 -27.70 15.61
N LYS A 36 -15.92 -27.26 14.89
CA LYS A 36 -14.59 -26.92 15.46
C LYS A 36 -14.46 -25.43 15.77
N GLY A 37 -15.48 -24.63 15.49
CA GLY A 37 -15.43 -23.16 15.65
C GLY A 37 -14.67 -22.43 14.53
N GLU A 38 -14.31 -23.14 13.45
CA GLU A 38 -13.71 -22.51 12.27
C GLU A 38 -14.80 -21.82 11.45
N ILE A 39 -14.51 -20.62 10.94
CA ILE A 39 -15.41 -19.84 10.06
C ILE A 39 -15.39 -20.49 8.69
N ALA A 40 -16.57 -20.81 8.16
CA ALA A 40 -16.69 -21.48 6.86
C ALA A 40 -16.20 -20.58 5.72
N GLU A 41 -16.62 -19.31 5.71
CA GLU A 41 -16.26 -18.35 4.68
C GLU A 41 -16.32 -16.92 5.24
N LEU A 42 -15.41 -16.06 4.80
CA LEU A 42 -15.49 -14.60 4.90
C LEU A 42 -15.59 -14.02 3.50
N ILE A 43 -16.52 -13.09 3.30
CA ILE A 43 -16.72 -12.40 2.03
C ILE A 43 -16.35 -10.93 2.23
N ASN A 44 -15.37 -10.47 1.45
CA ASN A 44 -14.87 -9.11 1.44
C ASN A 44 -15.27 -8.44 0.11
N ALA A 45 -15.71 -7.18 0.14
CA ALA A 45 -15.88 -6.39 -1.07
C ALA A 45 -14.60 -5.65 -1.41
N VAL A 46 -14.09 -5.85 -2.60
CA VAL A 46 -12.89 -5.20 -3.13
C VAL A 46 -13.20 -4.50 -4.46
N GLN A 47 -12.28 -3.64 -4.91
CA GLN A 47 -12.35 -3.09 -6.27
C GLN A 47 -12.13 -4.22 -7.29
N PRO A 48 -12.73 -4.16 -8.49
CA PRO A 48 -12.43 -5.08 -9.57
C PRO A 48 -10.94 -5.11 -9.85
N GLU A 49 -10.41 -6.31 -10.04
CA GLU A 49 -9.02 -6.50 -10.38
C GLU A 49 -8.70 -5.98 -11.79
N SER A 50 -7.50 -5.45 -11.95
CA SER A 50 -6.97 -5.00 -13.24
C SER A 50 -5.58 -5.54 -13.53
N GLY A 51 -5.11 -6.58 -12.78
CA GLY A 51 -3.71 -6.97 -12.83
C GLY A 51 -3.48 -8.48 -12.73
N GLU A 52 -2.21 -8.81 -12.79
CA GLU A 52 -1.66 -10.16 -12.68
C GLU A 52 -1.46 -10.52 -11.21
N TYR A 53 -1.67 -11.80 -10.88
CA TYR A 53 -1.40 -12.35 -9.54
C TYR A 53 0.04 -12.85 -9.37
N ASP A 54 0.80 -12.83 -10.45
CA ASP A 54 2.20 -13.22 -10.45
C ASP A 54 3.03 -12.28 -9.55
N PRO A 55 3.74 -12.81 -8.54
CA PRO A 55 4.63 -11.99 -7.72
C PRO A 55 5.70 -11.24 -8.52
N ALA A 56 6.16 -11.78 -9.64
CA ALA A 56 7.15 -11.14 -10.50
C ALA A 56 6.61 -9.93 -11.25
N GLY A 57 5.32 -9.94 -11.63
CA GLY A 57 4.63 -8.87 -12.36
C GLY A 57 3.82 -7.95 -11.47
N ALA A 58 3.74 -8.22 -10.15
CA ALA A 58 2.87 -7.51 -9.21
C ALA A 58 2.83 -6.00 -9.46
N ALA A 59 1.61 -5.49 -9.65
CA ALA A 59 1.35 -4.10 -9.98
C ALA A 59 1.11 -3.24 -8.71
N ALA A 60 -0.02 -2.56 -8.62
CA ALA A 60 -0.31 -1.65 -7.52
C ALA A 60 -0.73 -2.38 -6.23
N TYR A 61 -0.55 -1.70 -5.12
CA TYR A 61 -0.87 -2.13 -3.76
C TYR A 61 -2.29 -2.72 -3.61
N GLU A 62 -3.28 -2.16 -4.30
CA GLU A 62 -4.68 -2.59 -4.26
C GLU A 62 -4.90 -4.04 -4.69
N TYR A 63 -3.95 -4.59 -5.45
CA TYR A 63 -4.05 -5.92 -6.05
C TYR A 63 -3.26 -6.99 -5.29
N PHE A 64 -2.72 -6.67 -4.13
CA PHE A 64 -1.93 -7.62 -3.33
C PHE A 64 -2.76 -8.62 -2.53
N SER A 65 -4.07 -8.68 -2.77
CA SER A 65 -4.95 -9.63 -2.08
C SER A 65 -4.51 -11.08 -2.27
N VAL A 66 -4.20 -11.48 -3.51
CA VAL A 66 -3.67 -12.82 -3.81
C VAL A 66 -2.31 -13.01 -3.17
N GLN A 67 -1.38 -12.05 -3.35
CA GLN A 67 -0.03 -12.14 -2.81
C GLN A 67 -0.04 -12.24 -1.28
N THR A 68 -0.86 -11.45 -0.60
CA THR A 68 -0.91 -11.45 0.87
C THR A 68 -1.60 -12.67 1.48
N ASN A 69 -2.55 -13.28 0.78
CA ASN A 69 -3.26 -14.47 1.24
C ASN A 69 -2.55 -15.78 0.85
N CYS A 70 -1.99 -15.84 -0.37
CA CYS A 70 -1.46 -17.08 -0.94
C CYS A 70 0.05 -17.25 -0.76
N TYR A 71 0.81 -16.16 -0.60
CA TYR A 71 2.27 -16.23 -0.59
C TYR A 71 2.88 -15.69 0.70
N GLU A 72 4.02 -16.24 1.05
CA GLU A 72 4.91 -15.69 2.07
C GLU A 72 6.32 -15.50 1.49
N GLY A 73 6.90 -14.32 1.72
CA GLY A 73 8.31 -14.04 1.45
C GLY A 73 9.23 -14.63 2.53
N PHE A 74 10.51 -14.28 2.48
CA PHE A 74 11.49 -14.71 3.50
C PHE A 74 11.09 -14.27 4.91
N VAL A 75 10.55 -13.07 5.03
CA VAL A 75 10.15 -12.41 6.29
C VAL A 75 8.73 -11.88 6.19
N SER A 76 8.14 -11.58 7.36
CA SER A 76 6.84 -10.92 7.49
C SER A 76 6.92 -9.83 8.56
N TYR A 77 5.83 -9.07 8.74
CA TYR A 77 5.67 -8.16 9.87
C TYR A 77 4.70 -8.76 10.90
N ASP A 78 5.02 -8.55 12.17
CA ASP A 78 4.03 -8.75 13.23
C ASP A 78 3.06 -7.54 13.31
N LYS A 79 2.09 -7.62 14.21
CA LYS A 79 1.09 -6.55 14.42
C LYS A 79 1.70 -5.23 14.98
N GLU A 80 2.92 -5.25 15.46
CA GLU A 80 3.70 -4.09 15.88
C GLU A 80 4.54 -3.51 14.74
N GLY A 81 4.56 -4.15 13.55
CA GLY A 81 5.36 -3.75 12.39
C GLY A 81 6.82 -4.20 12.45
N LYS A 82 7.17 -5.11 13.35
CA LYS A 82 8.52 -5.68 13.43
C LYS A 82 8.69 -6.81 12.44
N ILE A 83 9.89 -6.90 11.86
CA ILE A 83 10.27 -8.01 10.99
C ILE A 83 10.37 -9.29 11.82
N VAL A 84 9.72 -10.33 11.35
CA VAL A 84 9.71 -11.68 11.92
C VAL A 84 9.97 -12.72 10.85
N PRO A 85 10.53 -13.91 11.21
CA PRO A 85 10.66 -15.03 10.27
C PRO A 85 9.34 -15.44 9.63
N ALA A 86 9.37 -15.76 8.33
CA ALA A 86 8.23 -16.28 7.57
C ALA A 86 8.62 -17.58 6.85
N ALA A 87 8.77 -17.62 5.54
CA ALA A 87 9.28 -18.77 4.82
C ALA A 87 10.75 -19.10 5.20
N ALA A 88 11.55 -18.08 5.54
CA ALA A 88 12.85 -18.31 6.19
C ALA A 88 12.67 -18.52 7.70
N ASP A 89 13.39 -19.48 8.27
CA ASP A 89 13.46 -19.70 9.71
C ASP A 89 14.31 -18.63 10.40
N HIS A 90 15.40 -18.27 9.77
CA HIS A 90 16.32 -17.22 10.21
C HIS A 90 17.14 -16.71 9.02
N TRP A 91 17.96 -15.71 9.26
CA TRP A 91 18.90 -15.15 8.30
C TRP A 91 20.16 -14.64 9.00
N ASP A 92 21.26 -14.63 8.25
CA ASP A 92 22.51 -14.01 8.65
C ASP A 92 22.75 -12.74 7.85
N VAL A 93 23.37 -11.75 8.47
CA VAL A 93 23.78 -10.49 7.85
C VAL A 93 25.25 -10.26 8.19
N ASN A 94 26.07 -9.90 7.20
CA ASN A 94 27.46 -9.51 7.46
C ASN A 94 27.54 -8.11 8.14
N ASP A 95 28.71 -7.80 8.69
CA ASP A 95 28.93 -6.53 9.44
C ASP A 95 28.68 -5.27 8.62
N ASP A 96 28.83 -5.35 7.30
CA ASP A 96 28.69 -4.21 6.37
C ASP A 96 27.28 -4.08 5.80
N ALA A 97 26.33 -4.94 6.16
CA ALA A 97 24.98 -5.01 5.58
C ALA A 97 24.94 -5.12 4.05
N THR A 98 25.94 -5.80 3.48
CA THR A 98 26.06 -6.05 2.03
C THR A 98 25.78 -7.48 1.63
N GLU A 99 25.73 -8.41 2.59
CA GLU A 99 25.41 -9.81 2.35
C GLU A 99 24.34 -10.29 3.33
N TYR A 100 23.30 -10.93 2.79
CA TYR A 100 22.21 -11.55 3.54
C TYR A 100 22.06 -12.99 3.10
N THR A 101 22.05 -13.93 4.06
CA THR A 101 21.82 -15.35 3.79
C THR A 101 20.56 -15.81 4.51
N PHE A 102 19.56 -16.25 3.76
CA PHE A 102 18.29 -16.75 4.28
C PHE A 102 18.28 -18.27 4.30
N TYR A 103 17.77 -18.84 5.39
CA TYR A 103 17.60 -20.27 5.59
C TYR A 103 16.11 -20.61 5.57
N ILE A 104 15.66 -21.18 4.44
CA ILE A 104 14.26 -21.57 4.21
C ILE A 104 13.92 -22.74 5.13
N ARG A 105 12.76 -22.72 5.77
CA ARG A 105 12.29 -23.77 6.67
C ARG A 105 12.24 -25.13 5.98
N ASP A 106 12.58 -26.19 6.68
CA ASP A 106 12.47 -27.56 6.17
C ASP A 106 11.00 -27.97 5.92
N ASP A 107 10.06 -27.40 6.70
CA ASP A 107 8.62 -27.67 6.61
C ASP A 107 7.87 -26.68 5.71
N GLU A 108 8.57 -25.80 5.00
CA GLU A 108 7.97 -24.88 4.04
C GLU A 108 7.49 -25.64 2.80
N LYS A 109 6.16 -25.56 2.52
CA LYS A 109 5.49 -26.35 1.49
C LYS A 109 4.59 -25.50 0.61
N TRP A 110 4.50 -25.88 -0.64
CA TRP A 110 3.43 -25.44 -1.52
C TRP A 110 2.08 -26.08 -1.14
N SER A 111 0.98 -25.52 -1.61
CA SER A 111 -0.39 -25.99 -1.32
C SER A 111 -0.72 -27.38 -1.90
N ASP A 112 0.10 -27.91 -2.80
CA ASP A 112 0.03 -29.31 -3.28
C ASP A 112 0.85 -30.27 -2.40
N GLY A 113 1.62 -29.77 -1.45
CA GLY A 113 2.49 -30.52 -0.54
C GLY A 113 3.92 -30.71 -1.01
N SER A 114 4.29 -30.21 -2.19
CA SER A 114 5.69 -30.19 -2.63
C SER A 114 6.51 -29.19 -1.81
N ASP A 115 7.83 -29.37 -1.79
CA ASP A 115 8.76 -28.50 -1.07
C ASP A 115 8.88 -27.14 -1.77
N VAL A 116 8.93 -26.07 -0.98
CA VAL A 116 9.40 -24.76 -1.42
C VAL A 116 10.92 -24.74 -1.32
N THR A 117 11.57 -24.28 -2.37
CA THR A 117 13.03 -24.27 -2.52
C THR A 117 13.56 -22.86 -2.79
N SER A 118 14.87 -22.69 -2.63
CA SER A 118 15.58 -21.46 -2.98
C SER A 118 15.39 -21.09 -4.47
N ALA A 119 15.28 -22.09 -5.35
CA ALA A 119 15.04 -21.89 -6.78
C ALA A 119 13.68 -21.26 -7.08
N ASP A 120 12.65 -21.50 -6.24
CA ASP A 120 11.34 -20.87 -6.41
C ASP A 120 11.39 -19.36 -6.13
N PHE A 121 12.20 -18.93 -5.17
CA PHE A 121 12.47 -17.50 -4.91
C PHE A 121 13.30 -16.87 -6.02
N GLU A 122 14.38 -17.54 -6.45
CA GLU A 122 15.20 -17.09 -7.57
C GLU A 122 14.36 -16.92 -8.85
N ASN A 123 13.42 -17.84 -9.11
CA ASN A 123 12.54 -17.80 -10.27
C ASN A 123 11.74 -16.49 -10.36
N THR A 124 11.14 -16.03 -9.26
CA THR A 124 10.41 -14.76 -9.24
C THR A 124 11.32 -13.60 -9.58
N MET A 125 12.46 -13.48 -8.91
CA MET A 125 13.40 -12.38 -9.10
C MET A 125 14.00 -12.36 -10.52
N LYS A 126 14.31 -13.52 -11.04
CA LYS A 126 14.80 -13.67 -12.42
C LYS A 126 13.75 -13.16 -13.42
N ARG A 127 12.49 -13.57 -13.26
CA ARG A 127 11.39 -13.15 -14.14
C ARG A 127 11.06 -11.67 -13.97
N ALA A 128 11.14 -11.11 -12.75
CA ALA A 128 10.98 -9.68 -12.52
C ALA A 128 12.08 -8.84 -13.19
N LEU A 129 13.30 -9.38 -13.35
CA LEU A 129 14.40 -8.72 -14.03
C LEU A 129 14.36 -8.87 -15.56
N GLU A 130 13.41 -9.62 -16.13
CA GLU A 130 13.17 -9.63 -17.57
C GLU A 130 12.34 -8.41 -17.96
N PRO A 131 12.85 -7.47 -18.81
CA PRO A 131 12.14 -6.23 -19.12
C PRO A 131 10.77 -6.44 -19.74
N ASP A 132 10.59 -7.52 -20.52
CA ASP A 132 9.34 -7.87 -21.19
C ASP A 132 8.24 -8.31 -20.21
N ASN A 133 8.60 -8.63 -18.96
CA ASN A 133 7.65 -9.01 -17.92
C ASN A 133 6.93 -7.79 -17.30
N GLY A 134 7.45 -6.57 -17.49
CA GLY A 134 6.80 -5.34 -17.07
C GLY A 134 6.65 -5.16 -15.56
N SER A 135 7.52 -5.77 -14.75
CA SER A 135 7.46 -5.71 -13.29
C SER A 135 7.45 -4.28 -12.76
N TRP A 136 6.42 -3.91 -12.00
CA TRP A 136 6.29 -2.58 -11.40
C TRP A 136 7.25 -2.35 -10.23
N TYR A 137 7.66 -3.43 -9.55
CA TYR A 137 8.50 -3.38 -8.36
C TYR A 137 9.95 -3.81 -8.65
N VAL A 138 10.35 -3.87 -9.92
CA VAL A 138 11.71 -4.27 -10.33
C VAL A 138 12.79 -3.37 -9.72
N ASP A 139 12.53 -2.08 -9.57
CA ASP A 139 13.47 -1.11 -9.01
C ASP A 139 13.92 -1.47 -7.58
N PHE A 140 13.08 -2.16 -6.82
CA PHE A 140 13.45 -2.64 -5.48
C PHE A 140 14.42 -3.83 -5.49
N LEU A 141 14.59 -4.49 -6.64
CA LEU A 141 15.66 -5.48 -6.82
C LEU A 141 17.01 -4.83 -7.15
N PHE A 142 17.06 -3.55 -7.56
CA PHE A 142 18.30 -2.88 -7.96
C PHE A 142 19.29 -2.65 -6.82
N VAL A 143 18.87 -2.85 -5.57
CA VAL A 143 19.77 -2.92 -4.42
C VAL A 143 20.67 -4.17 -4.48
N VAL A 144 20.25 -5.23 -5.19
CA VAL A 144 21.02 -6.46 -5.39
C VAL A 144 22.09 -6.21 -6.47
N LYS A 145 23.30 -6.67 -6.20
CA LYS A 145 24.45 -6.49 -7.09
C LYS A 145 24.14 -6.90 -8.52
N ASN A 146 24.43 -6.01 -9.47
CA ASN A 146 24.23 -6.18 -10.91
C ASN A 146 22.75 -6.35 -11.36
N ALA A 147 21.76 -6.29 -10.48
CA ALA A 147 20.36 -6.47 -10.88
C ALA A 147 19.90 -5.42 -11.90
N GLU A 148 20.19 -4.13 -11.69
CA GLU A 148 19.91 -3.07 -12.65
C GLU A 148 20.67 -3.26 -13.99
N LYS A 149 21.90 -3.75 -13.92
CA LYS A 149 22.68 -4.05 -15.14
C LYS A 149 22.05 -5.19 -15.93
N CYS A 150 21.57 -6.22 -15.24
CA CYS A 150 20.89 -7.34 -15.85
C CYS A 150 19.58 -6.89 -16.52
N PHE A 151 18.75 -6.16 -15.82
CA PHE A 151 17.51 -5.57 -16.34
C PHE A 151 17.75 -4.71 -17.60
N ASN A 152 18.85 -3.96 -17.62
CA ASN A 152 19.25 -3.15 -18.78
C ASN A 152 20.01 -3.94 -19.87
N GLY A 153 20.05 -5.28 -19.79
CA GLY A 153 20.72 -6.15 -20.79
C GLY A 153 22.25 -6.01 -20.84
N LYS A 154 22.87 -5.53 -19.74
CA LYS A 154 24.34 -5.30 -19.67
C LYS A 154 25.10 -6.45 -19.03
N CYS A 155 24.43 -7.43 -18.46
CA CYS A 155 24.99 -8.68 -17.94
C CYS A 155 23.95 -9.79 -17.94
N ASP A 156 24.37 -11.04 -17.78
CA ASP A 156 23.47 -12.18 -17.63
C ASP A 156 22.95 -12.29 -16.18
N PHE A 157 21.81 -12.95 -15.95
CA PHE A 157 21.26 -13.17 -14.61
C PHE A 157 22.24 -13.88 -13.65
N LYS A 158 23.07 -14.81 -14.17
CA LYS A 158 24.12 -15.50 -13.37
C LYS A 158 25.14 -14.56 -12.71
N ASP A 159 25.24 -13.30 -13.18
CA ASP A 159 26.16 -12.28 -12.65
C ASP A 159 25.47 -11.41 -11.58
N VAL A 160 24.16 -11.60 -11.38
CA VAL A 160 23.37 -10.93 -10.33
C VAL A 160 23.74 -11.54 -8.97
N GLY A 161 23.75 -10.70 -7.95
CA GLY A 161 24.11 -11.08 -6.57
C GLY A 161 23.06 -11.97 -5.86
N ILE A 162 22.49 -12.96 -6.54
CA ILE A 162 21.55 -13.95 -6.01
C ILE A 162 22.19 -15.32 -6.22
N GLU A 163 22.33 -16.10 -5.14
CA GLU A 163 22.98 -17.41 -5.18
C GLU A 163 22.17 -18.44 -4.38
N CYS A 164 21.58 -19.42 -5.06
CA CYS A 164 21.02 -20.61 -4.42
C CYS A 164 22.16 -21.54 -4.02
N ILE A 165 22.54 -21.53 -2.72
CA ILE A 165 23.64 -22.37 -2.18
C ILE A 165 23.22 -23.84 -2.16
N ASP A 166 21.98 -24.09 -1.74
CA ASP A 166 21.28 -25.38 -1.78
C ASP A 166 19.77 -25.16 -1.82
N ASP A 167 18.96 -26.22 -1.80
CA ASP A 167 17.51 -26.15 -1.90
C ASP A 167 16.85 -25.30 -0.80
N LYS A 168 17.52 -25.07 0.33
CA LYS A 168 16.99 -24.35 1.49
C LYS A 168 17.79 -23.11 1.89
N THR A 169 18.85 -22.81 1.14
CA THR A 169 19.74 -21.68 1.46
C THR A 169 19.91 -20.78 0.24
N ILE A 170 19.57 -19.50 0.39
CA ILE A 170 19.77 -18.48 -0.65
C ILE A 170 20.51 -17.28 -0.06
N LYS A 171 21.52 -16.82 -0.82
CA LYS A 171 22.36 -15.68 -0.44
C LYS A 171 22.17 -14.52 -1.40
N PHE A 172 22.07 -13.33 -0.83
CA PHE A 172 22.07 -12.05 -1.54
C PHE A 172 23.38 -11.32 -1.30
N THR A 173 23.97 -10.79 -2.37
CA THR A 173 25.04 -9.79 -2.32
C THR A 173 24.47 -8.49 -2.86
N LEU A 174 24.55 -7.41 -2.10
CA LEU A 174 24.01 -6.11 -2.47
C LEU A 174 25.05 -5.24 -3.17
N GLU A 175 24.60 -4.27 -3.97
CA GLU A 175 25.47 -3.29 -4.66
C GLU A 175 26.14 -2.35 -3.64
N GLU A 176 25.39 -1.92 -2.61
CA GLU A 176 25.80 -1.07 -1.51
C GLU A 176 25.14 -1.54 -0.20
N PRO A 177 25.64 -1.15 0.98
CA PRO A 177 24.94 -1.45 2.23
C PRO A 177 23.49 -1.00 2.22
N CYS A 178 22.58 -1.86 2.69
CA CYS A 178 21.15 -1.59 2.73
C CYS A 178 20.53 -2.05 4.05
N SER A 179 20.46 -1.17 5.04
CA SER A 179 19.93 -1.47 6.38
C SER A 179 18.44 -1.83 6.41
N TYR A 180 17.69 -1.48 5.35
CA TYR A 180 16.25 -1.79 5.18
C TYR A 180 16.00 -2.94 4.20
N PHE A 181 17.01 -3.73 3.82
CA PHE A 181 16.86 -4.84 2.86
C PHE A 181 15.81 -5.87 3.29
N LEU A 182 15.71 -6.14 4.60
CA LEU A 182 14.69 -7.05 5.12
C LEU A 182 13.26 -6.53 4.88
N ASP A 183 13.05 -5.22 4.87
CA ASP A 183 11.75 -4.63 4.52
C ASP A 183 11.42 -4.82 3.04
N LEU A 184 12.43 -4.72 2.16
CA LEU A 184 12.26 -5.01 0.74
C LEU A 184 11.91 -6.48 0.50
N CYS A 185 12.46 -7.40 1.31
CA CYS A 185 12.16 -8.84 1.23
C CYS A 185 10.71 -9.21 1.55
N LYS A 186 9.88 -8.25 1.98
CA LYS A 186 8.42 -8.42 2.15
C LYS A 186 7.64 -8.16 0.85
N LEU A 187 8.26 -7.47 -0.12
CA LEU A 187 7.61 -7.12 -1.40
C LEU A 187 7.36 -8.36 -2.26
N PRO A 188 6.34 -8.34 -3.12
CA PRO A 188 6.01 -9.48 -3.99
C PRO A 188 7.19 -9.99 -4.81
N THR A 189 8.05 -9.13 -5.33
CA THR A 189 9.24 -9.51 -6.11
C THR A 189 10.24 -10.39 -5.35
N TYR A 190 10.14 -10.48 -4.02
CA TYR A 190 10.92 -11.37 -3.16
C TYR A 190 10.12 -12.59 -2.65
N MET A 191 8.86 -12.75 -3.06
CA MET A 191 8.06 -13.94 -2.75
C MET A 191 8.39 -15.06 -3.75
N PRO A 192 8.19 -16.35 -3.41
CA PRO A 192 8.48 -17.44 -4.32
C PRO A 192 7.40 -17.60 -5.39
N SER A 193 7.77 -18.07 -6.57
CA SER A 193 6.85 -18.57 -7.59
C SER A 193 7.25 -19.98 -8.02
N ASN A 194 6.29 -20.90 -8.06
CA ASN A 194 6.58 -22.32 -8.31
C ASN A 194 7.20 -22.54 -9.67
N CYS A 195 8.46 -23.03 -9.71
CA CYS A 195 9.25 -23.24 -10.94
C CYS A 195 8.58 -24.14 -11.99
N LYS A 196 7.64 -24.99 -11.59
CA LYS A 196 6.92 -25.89 -12.52
C LYS A 196 5.90 -25.15 -13.37
N TYR A 197 5.26 -24.14 -12.81
CA TYR A 197 4.14 -23.44 -13.46
C TYR A 197 4.49 -22.01 -13.88
N ALA A 198 5.25 -21.29 -13.06
CA ALA A 198 5.69 -19.93 -13.35
C ALA A 198 6.86 -19.93 -14.35
N THR A 199 6.55 -20.08 -15.62
CA THR A 199 7.53 -20.15 -16.74
C THR A 199 7.16 -19.18 -17.84
N ASP A 200 8.13 -18.79 -18.66
CA ASP A 200 7.92 -17.83 -19.77
C ASP A 200 6.90 -18.31 -20.82
N ASP A 201 6.75 -19.62 -20.96
CA ASP A 201 5.80 -20.24 -21.90
C ASP A 201 4.38 -20.34 -21.34
N ASN A 202 4.18 -20.14 -20.04
CA ASN A 202 2.90 -20.29 -19.35
C ASN A 202 2.45 -18.95 -18.76
N LYS A 203 1.82 -18.10 -19.56
CA LYS A 203 1.51 -16.71 -19.18
C LYS A 203 0.31 -16.57 -18.22
N ASP A 204 -0.60 -17.55 -18.19
CA ASP A 204 -1.86 -17.48 -17.43
C ASP A 204 -1.83 -18.37 -16.16
N TRP A 205 -0.62 -18.81 -15.72
CA TRP A 205 -0.50 -19.73 -14.59
C TRP A 205 -1.03 -19.13 -13.28
N ASP A 206 -0.86 -17.85 -13.09
CA ASP A 206 -1.18 -17.10 -11.88
C ASP A 206 -2.69 -16.92 -11.68
N MET A 207 -3.46 -16.86 -12.77
CA MET A 207 -4.94 -16.81 -12.71
C MET A 207 -5.60 -18.21 -12.70
N ASN A 208 -4.79 -19.28 -12.85
CA ASN A 208 -5.29 -20.64 -12.88
C ASN A 208 -5.19 -21.29 -11.49
N PRO A 209 -6.33 -21.61 -10.81
CA PRO A 209 -6.32 -22.19 -9.47
C PRO A 209 -5.54 -23.52 -9.33
N GLU A 210 -5.41 -24.30 -10.42
CA GLU A 210 -4.64 -25.54 -10.40
C GLU A 210 -3.11 -25.30 -10.50
N GLN A 211 -2.68 -24.11 -10.87
CA GLN A 211 -1.29 -23.77 -11.13
C GLN A 211 -0.75 -22.68 -10.19
N ASN A 212 -1.61 -21.78 -9.71
CA ASN A 212 -1.27 -20.79 -8.70
C ASN A 212 -1.16 -21.46 -7.33
N LEU A 213 -0.02 -22.12 -7.09
CA LEU A 213 0.25 -22.73 -5.80
C LEU A 213 0.70 -21.68 -4.80
N GLY A 214 0.08 -21.66 -3.63
CA GLY A 214 0.47 -20.78 -2.52
C GLY A 214 1.36 -21.51 -1.51
N ASN A 215 2.31 -20.79 -0.92
CA ASN A 215 3.06 -21.24 0.27
C ASN A 215 2.56 -20.56 1.56
N GLY A 216 1.62 -19.64 1.46
CA GLY A 216 0.96 -18.94 2.56
C GLY A 216 -0.21 -19.69 3.19
N PRO A 217 -1.01 -19.00 4.04
CA PRO A 217 -2.15 -19.61 4.75
C PRO A 217 -3.26 -20.11 3.82
N TYR A 218 -3.33 -19.62 2.60
CA TYR A 218 -4.32 -20.00 1.59
C TYR A 218 -3.65 -20.34 0.25
N HIS A 219 -4.45 -20.82 -0.67
CA HIS A 219 -4.17 -20.93 -2.10
C HIS A 219 -5.36 -20.46 -2.89
N LEU A 220 -5.13 -19.98 -4.11
CA LEU A 220 -6.21 -19.63 -5.04
C LEU A 220 -7.04 -20.87 -5.34
N SER A 221 -8.35 -20.84 -5.04
CA SER A 221 -9.27 -21.98 -5.27
C SER A 221 -10.26 -21.71 -6.39
N GLU A 222 -10.56 -20.44 -6.66
CA GLU A 222 -11.50 -20.03 -7.71
C GLU A 222 -11.13 -18.63 -8.23
N HIS A 223 -11.22 -18.46 -9.55
CA HIS A 223 -11.11 -17.17 -10.21
C HIS A 223 -12.26 -17.06 -11.21
N VAL A 224 -13.14 -16.08 -11.03
CA VAL A 224 -14.25 -15.78 -11.93
C VAL A 224 -14.11 -14.36 -12.40
N ASP A 225 -13.70 -14.21 -13.66
CA ASP A 225 -13.40 -12.93 -14.28
C ASP A 225 -14.53 -11.91 -14.08
N GLY A 226 -14.19 -10.76 -13.54
CA GLY A 226 -15.10 -9.64 -13.26
C GLY A 226 -16.13 -9.89 -12.13
N ASP A 227 -16.07 -11.02 -11.40
CA ASP A 227 -17.01 -11.32 -10.33
C ASP A 227 -16.29 -11.50 -8.97
N HIS A 228 -15.38 -12.45 -8.86
CA HIS A 228 -14.66 -12.70 -7.61
C HIS A 228 -13.42 -13.58 -7.75
N VAL A 229 -12.59 -13.56 -6.72
CA VAL A 229 -11.56 -14.57 -6.44
C VAL A 229 -11.81 -15.21 -5.08
N SER A 230 -11.49 -16.51 -4.96
CA SER A 230 -11.63 -17.24 -3.69
C SER A 230 -10.34 -17.94 -3.30
N PHE A 231 -10.09 -17.95 -2.01
CA PHE A 231 -8.91 -18.56 -1.40
C PHE A 231 -9.35 -19.62 -0.41
N GLU A 232 -8.88 -20.85 -0.57
CA GLU A 232 -9.11 -21.93 0.38
C GLU A 232 -7.89 -22.17 1.26
N LYS A 233 -8.15 -22.58 2.50
CA LYS A 233 -7.13 -22.88 3.51
C LYS A 233 -6.09 -23.87 2.99
N ASN A 234 -4.81 -23.45 3.01
CA ASN A 234 -3.68 -24.31 2.71
C ASN A 234 -3.42 -25.28 3.88
N LYS A 235 -3.72 -26.56 3.70
CA LYS A 235 -3.51 -27.59 4.74
C LYS A 235 -2.05 -27.91 5.03
N TYR A 236 -1.16 -27.53 4.13
CA TYR A 236 0.28 -27.74 4.24
C TYR A 236 1.01 -26.53 4.81
N TYR A 237 0.30 -25.39 4.97
CA TYR A 237 0.87 -24.23 5.61
C TYR A 237 1.33 -24.58 7.03
N ARG A 238 2.57 -24.18 7.41
CA ARG A 238 3.15 -24.54 8.71
C ARG A 238 2.24 -24.22 9.91
N ASP A 239 1.49 -23.11 9.83
CA ASP A 239 0.57 -22.62 10.85
C ASP A 239 -0.92 -22.95 10.55
N ALA A 240 -1.18 -23.95 9.69
CA ALA A 240 -2.54 -24.33 9.29
C ALA A 240 -3.50 -24.58 10.46
N LYS A 241 -2.96 -25.00 11.64
CA LYS A 241 -3.78 -25.21 12.85
C LYS A 241 -4.33 -23.90 13.43
N SER A 242 -3.69 -22.78 13.19
CA SER A 242 -4.13 -21.44 13.62
C SER A 242 -4.90 -20.68 12.53
N THR A 243 -5.02 -21.24 11.34
CA THR A 243 -5.88 -20.70 10.26
C THR A 243 -7.32 -21.12 10.55
N ASN A 244 -8.11 -20.18 11.07
CA ASN A 244 -9.48 -20.46 11.55
C ASN A 244 -10.56 -20.15 10.52
N VAL A 245 -10.24 -19.48 9.42
CA VAL A 245 -11.13 -19.20 8.30
C VAL A 245 -10.83 -20.20 7.19
N LEU A 246 -11.82 -20.94 6.74
CA LEU A 246 -11.63 -22.01 5.74
C LEU A 246 -11.58 -21.48 4.32
N LYS A 247 -12.35 -20.42 4.03
CA LYS A 247 -12.39 -19.76 2.73
C LYS A 247 -12.50 -18.24 2.90
N ILE A 248 -11.82 -17.50 2.06
CA ILE A 248 -12.01 -16.05 1.88
C ILE A 248 -12.45 -15.84 0.43
N THR A 249 -13.46 -15.01 0.21
CA THR A 249 -13.90 -14.61 -1.12
C THR A 249 -13.82 -13.09 -1.23
N ASP A 250 -13.01 -12.61 -2.15
CA ASP A 250 -12.93 -11.21 -2.53
C ASP A 250 -13.88 -10.96 -3.70
N LYS A 251 -15.04 -10.36 -3.41
CA LYS A 251 -16.08 -10.05 -4.38
C LYS A 251 -15.82 -8.69 -5.01
N PHE A 252 -15.78 -8.64 -6.34
CA PHE A 252 -15.54 -7.42 -7.09
C PHE A 252 -16.79 -6.54 -7.13
N MET A 253 -16.69 -5.33 -6.62
CA MET A 253 -17.79 -4.39 -6.54
C MET A 253 -17.27 -2.96 -6.78
N ASP A 254 -17.81 -2.25 -7.76
CA ASP A 254 -17.42 -0.86 -8.07
C ASP A 254 -18.25 0.18 -7.31
N ASP A 255 -19.56 -0.10 -7.15
CA ASP A 255 -20.50 0.88 -6.63
C ASP A 255 -20.52 0.87 -5.10
N ASP A 256 -20.16 2.01 -4.49
CA ASP A 256 -20.06 2.16 -3.05
C ASP A 256 -21.38 1.98 -2.31
N GLN A 257 -22.52 2.35 -2.93
CA GLN A 257 -23.84 2.14 -2.33
C GLN A 257 -24.24 0.66 -2.38
N ALA A 258 -23.84 -0.05 -3.45
CA ALA A 258 -24.01 -1.50 -3.54
C ALA A 258 -23.19 -2.22 -2.45
N LYS A 259 -21.92 -1.83 -2.26
CA LYS A 259 -21.06 -2.36 -1.17
C LYS A 259 -21.70 -2.13 0.20
N ALA A 260 -22.18 -0.91 0.48
CA ALA A 260 -22.85 -0.58 1.73
C ALA A 260 -24.12 -1.41 1.95
N SER A 261 -24.92 -1.59 0.91
CA SER A 261 -26.14 -2.42 0.96
C SER A 261 -25.81 -3.88 1.21
N ALA A 262 -24.81 -4.43 0.53
CA ALA A 262 -24.34 -5.81 0.71
C ALA A 262 -23.84 -6.05 2.16
N TYR A 263 -23.11 -5.09 2.74
CA TYR A 263 -22.71 -5.16 4.14
C TYR A 263 -23.92 -5.13 5.09
N GLN A 264 -24.85 -4.20 4.89
CA GLN A 264 -26.05 -4.07 5.74
C GLN A 264 -26.95 -5.31 5.70
N THR A 265 -27.01 -6.00 4.57
CA THR A 265 -27.82 -7.23 4.41
C THR A 265 -27.09 -8.48 4.87
N GLY A 266 -25.78 -8.38 5.20
CA GLY A 266 -24.95 -9.52 5.57
C GLY A 266 -24.53 -10.38 4.37
N GLU A 267 -24.62 -9.86 3.15
CA GLU A 267 -24.11 -10.52 1.93
C GLU A 267 -22.58 -10.53 1.94
N ILE A 268 -21.95 -9.48 2.47
CA ILE A 268 -20.52 -9.39 2.75
C ILE A 268 -20.26 -9.20 4.24
N ASN A 269 -19.13 -9.68 4.73
CA ASN A 269 -18.72 -9.57 6.14
C ASN A 269 -17.77 -8.42 6.39
N ILE A 270 -17.08 -7.98 5.32
CA ILE A 270 -15.99 -7.00 5.38
C ILE A 270 -16.18 -6.04 4.20
N LEU A 271 -16.08 -4.76 4.49
CA LEU A 271 -15.96 -3.69 3.50
C LEU A 271 -14.73 -2.87 3.87
N GLN A 272 -13.62 -3.13 3.21
CA GLN A 272 -12.40 -2.36 3.39
C GLN A 272 -12.48 -1.03 2.64
N GLY A 273 -12.03 0.06 3.29
CA GLY A 273 -12.03 1.38 2.68
C GLY A 273 -13.43 1.93 2.41
N ALA A 274 -14.36 1.77 3.36
CA ALA A 274 -15.70 2.34 3.23
C ALA A 274 -15.63 3.86 3.01
N PRO A 275 -16.39 4.42 2.05
CA PRO A 275 -16.48 5.86 1.86
C PRO A 275 -16.89 6.59 3.14
N SER A 276 -16.35 7.79 3.37
CA SER A 276 -16.57 8.55 4.61
C SER A 276 -18.06 8.74 4.92
N GLU A 277 -18.90 9.03 3.94
CA GLU A 277 -20.35 9.21 4.12
C GLU A 277 -21.04 7.94 4.65
N ILE A 278 -20.55 6.76 4.24
CA ILE A 278 -21.05 5.46 4.71
C ILE A 278 -20.52 5.21 6.12
N ALA A 279 -19.22 5.37 6.33
CA ALA A 279 -18.55 5.12 7.60
C ALA A 279 -19.10 6.03 8.73
N GLU A 280 -19.44 7.29 8.46
CA GLU A 280 -20.10 8.22 9.41
C GLU A 280 -21.40 7.64 9.98
N SER A 281 -22.16 6.87 9.19
CA SER A 281 -23.38 6.20 9.67
C SER A 281 -23.12 5.08 10.69
N TYR A 282 -21.87 4.66 10.82
CA TYR A 282 -21.37 3.64 11.75
C TYR A 282 -20.52 4.21 12.88
N GLU A 283 -20.40 5.52 13.00
CA GLU A 283 -19.70 6.13 14.13
C GLU A 283 -20.26 5.65 15.48
N GLY A 284 -19.34 5.21 16.34
CA GLY A 284 -19.69 4.68 17.67
C GLY A 284 -20.27 3.27 17.67
N LYS A 285 -20.33 2.58 16.51
CA LYS A 285 -20.69 1.17 16.42
C LYS A 285 -19.46 0.29 16.36
N ASP A 286 -19.60 -0.96 16.82
CA ASP A 286 -18.52 -1.96 16.82
C ASP A 286 -18.13 -2.47 15.41
N ASP A 287 -18.91 -2.12 14.39
CA ASP A 287 -18.64 -2.41 12.99
C ASP A 287 -17.49 -1.59 12.41
N LEU A 288 -17.33 -0.34 12.88
CA LEU A 288 -16.36 0.60 12.32
C LEU A 288 -14.98 0.37 12.92
N SER A 289 -14.04 0.02 12.07
CA SER A 289 -12.61 -0.10 12.38
C SER A 289 -11.81 0.98 11.64
N ILE A 290 -11.02 1.75 12.36
CA ILE A 290 -10.09 2.72 11.76
C ILE A 290 -8.75 2.05 11.55
N ARG A 291 -8.32 1.97 10.29
CA ARG A 291 -7.05 1.38 9.87
C ARG A 291 -6.09 2.48 9.42
N GLU A 292 -5.12 2.78 10.28
CA GLU A 292 -4.05 3.73 9.94
C GLU A 292 -3.27 3.22 8.72
N VAL A 293 -3.06 4.09 7.73
CA VAL A 293 -2.31 3.76 6.53
C VAL A 293 -1.01 4.58 6.45
N PRO A 294 0.08 4.01 5.92
CA PRO A 294 1.36 4.70 5.81
C PRO A 294 1.35 5.67 4.61
N GLN A 295 0.45 6.64 4.64
CA GLN A 295 0.24 7.61 3.56
C GLN A 295 0.36 9.04 4.07
N THR A 296 0.95 9.91 3.25
CA THR A 296 1.03 11.34 3.48
C THR A 296 0.53 12.09 2.26
N ASN A 297 -0.36 13.05 2.48
CA ASN A 297 -0.82 14.00 1.46
C ASN A 297 -0.10 15.34 1.69
N TYR A 298 0.40 15.94 0.62
CA TYR A 298 1.23 17.12 0.69
C TYR A 298 1.15 17.97 -0.58
N ILE A 299 1.66 19.18 -0.51
CA ILE A 299 1.86 20.07 -1.65
C ILE A 299 3.32 19.95 -2.08
N LEU A 300 3.54 19.79 -3.38
CA LEU A 300 4.85 19.92 -4.02
C LEU A 300 4.97 21.34 -4.60
N PHE A 301 6.04 22.06 -4.24
CA PHE A 301 6.36 23.36 -4.82
C PHE A 301 7.34 23.20 -5.97
N ASN A 302 7.06 23.84 -7.12
CA ASN A 302 8.02 23.89 -8.22
C ASN A 302 9.11 24.93 -7.90
N ILE A 303 10.19 24.47 -7.30
CA ILE A 303 11.32 25.32 -6.88
C ILE A 303 12.11 25.94 -8.04
N ASN A 304 11.80 25.55 -9.28
CA ASN A 304 12.47 26.06 -10.49
C ASN A 304 11.73 27.24 -11.11
N GLU A 305 10.56 27.59 -10.56
CA GLU A 305 9.72 28.67 -11.08
C GLU A 305 9.39 29.71 -10.00
N LYS A 306 9.30 30.99 -10.45
CA LYS A 306 8.84 32.06 -9.57
C LYS A 306 7.36 31.91 -9.23
N PRO A 307 7.00 32.24 -7.98
CA PRO A 307 7.84 32.78 -6.89
C PRO A 307 8.40 31.68 -5.98
N PHE A 308 8.21 30.39 -6.31
CA PHE A 308 8.61 29.27 -5.46
C PHE A 308 10.11 28.91 -5.57
N ASP A 309 10.89 29.62 -6.38
CA ASP A 309 12.35 29.62 -6.34
C ASP A 309 12.90 30.23 -5.03
N ASP A 310 12.13 31.10 -4.35
CA ASP A 310 12.46 31.63 -3.03
C ASP A 310 11.89 30.75 -1.89
N VAL A 311 12.75 30.23 -1.05
CA VAL A 311 12.37 29.40 0.11
C VAL A 311 11.44 30.14 1.08
N LYS A 312 11.59 31.47 1.23
CA LYS A 312 10.72 32.28 2.11
C LYS A 312 9.26 32.27 1.63
N VAL A 313 9.04 32.25 0.33
CA VAL A 313 7.70 32.15 -0.26
C VAL A 313 7.11 30.77 0.06
N ARG A 314 7.87 29.68 -0.13
CA ARG A 314 7.42 28.33 0.18
C ARG A 314 7.08 28.16 1.67
N GLN A 315 7.95 28.68 2.54
CA GLN A 315 7.69 28.70 3.99
C GLN A 315 6.45 29.53 4.35
N ALA A 316 6.26 30.71 3.73
CA ALA A 316 5.09 31.54 3.95
C ALA A 316 3.79 30.81 3.56
N PHE A 317 3.78 30.13 2.42
CA PHE A 317 2.63 29.34 1.96
C PHE A 317 2.33 28.16 2.89
N SER A 318 3.35 27.51 3.44
CA SER A 318 3.22 26.40 4.39
C SER A 318 2.72 26.85 5.77
N LEU A 319 3.33 27.92 6.34
CA LEU A 319 2.97 28.46 7.67
C LEU A 319 1.57 29.11 7.71
N ALA A 320 1.02 29.48 6.56
CA ALA A 320 -0.34 30.05 6.47
C ALA A 320 -1.45 29.00 6.61
N LEU A 321 -1.12 27.70 6.66
CA LEU A 321 -2.09 26.62 6.60
C LEU A 321 -2.46 26.06 7.98
N ASN A 322 -3.75 26.10 8.29
CA ASN A 322 -4.34 25.36 9.39
C ASN A 322 -4.66 23.92 8.91
N ARG A 323 -3.84 22.99 9.27
CA ARG A 323 -3.94 21.60 8.83
C ARG A 323 -5.14 20.86 9.44
N LYS A 324 -5.65 21.31 10.60
CA LYS A 324 -6.85 20.73 11.22
C LYS A 324 -8.09 21.00 10.37
N ASP A 325 -8.23 22.24 9.87
CA ASP A 325 -9.34 22.59 8.97
C ASP A 325 -9.25 21.82 7.65
N ILE A 326 -8.03 21.58 7.15
CA ILE A 326 -7.79 20.81 5.92
C ILE A 326 -8.16 19.34 6.12
N ALA A 327 -7.71 18.72 7.19
CA ALA A 327 -8.01 17.31 7.50
C ALA A 327 -9.53 17.11 7.71
N ALA A 328 -10.22 18.08 8.32
CA ALA A 328 -11.64 17.98 8.61
C ALA A 328 -12.55 17.87 7.37
N VAL A 329 -12.11 18.38 6.19
CA VAL A 329 -12.90 18.27 4.95
C VAL A 329 -12.62 16.97 4.19
N VAL A 330 -11.64 16.19 4.64
CA VAL A 330 -11.33 14.86 4.09
C VAL A 330 -12.17 13.78 4.78
N GLY A 331 -12.40 13.92 6.09
CA GLY A 331 -13.21 12.99 6.87
C GLY A 331 -12.70 12.84 8.31
N THR A 332 -13.48 12.15 9.13
CA THR A 332 -13.23 11.98 10.57
C THR A 332 -11.99 11.12 10.88
N ALA A 333 -11.59 10.26 9.95
CA ALA A 333 -10.42 9.39 10.07
C ALA A 333 -9.15 9.99 9.45
N CYS A 334 -9.06 11.31 9.35
CA CYS A 334 -7.94 12.03 8.78
C CYS A 334 -7.21 12.84 9.85
N GLU A 335 -5.89 12.62 9.97
CA GLU A 335 -5.07 13.32 10.96
C GLU A 335 -4.21 14.41 10.29
N PRO A 336 -4.23 15.66 10.83
CA PRO A 336 -3.33 16.72 10.37
C PRO A 336 -1.88 16.36 10.71
N GLY A 337 -0.93 16.76 9.86
CA GLY A 337 0.49 16.51 10.09
C GLY A 337 1.43 17.42 9.32
N THR A 338 2.61 17.62 9.88
CA THR A 338 3.71 18.39 9.28
C THR A 338 4.87 17.49 8.87
N SER A 339 4.77 16.19 9.10
CA SER A 339 5.76 15.17 8.77
C SER A 339 5.51 14.61 7.36
N PHE A 340 6.56 14.37 6.59
CA PHE A 340 6.47 13.70 5.29
C PHE A 340 6.48 12.18 5.44
N VAL A 341 7.34 11.64 6.29
CA VAL A 341 7.23 10.24 6.71
C VAL A 341 5.87 10.06 7.40
N GLY A 342 5.14 9.01 7.03
CA GLY A 342 3.80 8.78 7.54
C GLY A 342 3.73 8.96 9.05
N LYS A 343 2.91 9.89 9.53
CA LYS A 343 2.81 10.28 10.93
C LYS A 343 2.65 9.07 11.87
N ASN A 344 1.93 8.07 11.41
CA ASN A 344 1.61 6.86 12.15
C ASN A 344 2.65 5.73 11.99
N TYR A 345 3.68 5.92 11.15
CA TYR A 345 4.79 4.97 11.07
C TYR A 345 5.40 4.77 12.45
N LYS A 346 5.52 3.51 12.88
CA LYS A 346 6.14 3.17 14.15
C LYS A 346 7.64 2.96 13.97
N SER A 347 8.42 3.79 14.64
CA SER A 347 9.88 3.69 14.61
C SER A 347 10.37 2.33 15.13
N LYS A 348 11.28 1.71 14.41
CA LYS A 348 11.96 0.47 14.83
C LYS A 348 12.87 0.70 16.04
N ALA A 349 13.35 1.93 16.25
CA ALA A 349 14.25 2.28 17.34
C ALA A 349 13.57 2.24 18.72
N ASP A 350 12.33 2.74 18.83
CA ASP A 350 11.68 2.92 20.13
C ASP A 350 10.17 2.59 20.13
N GLY A 351 9.61 2.20 18.98
CA GLY A 351 8.20 1.86 18.81
C GLY A 351 7.23 3.05 18.84
N LYS A 352 7.74 4.28 18.93
CA LYS A 352 6.90 5.49 18.91
C LYS A 352 6.47 5.82 17.49
N LYS A 353 5.32 6.50 17.39
CA LYS A 353 4.90 7.08 16.11
C LYS A 353 5.89 8.14 15.66
N TRP A 354 6.21 8.16 14.36
CA TRP A 354 7.19 9.08 13.79
C TRP A 354 6.83 10.54 14.04
N GLY A 355 5.58 10.93 13.81
CA GLY A 355 5.14 12.30 14.06
C GLY A 355 5.28 12.75 15.51
N GLU A 356 5.17 11.82 16.49
CA GLU A 356 5.41 12.13 17.90
C GLU A 356 6.90 12.33 18.20
N ALA A 357 7.76 11.54 17.56
CA ALA A 357 9.20 11.62 17.76
C ALA A 357 9.83 12.80 17.02
N GLN A 358 9.35 13.10 15.80
CA GLN A 358 9.84 14.22 14.98
C GLN A 358 9.35 15.58 15.49
N GLY A 359 8.12 15.65 16.01
CA GLY A 359 7.44 16.90 16.36
C GLY A 359 6.99 17.67 15.12
N ASP A 360 6.45 18.87 15.35
CA ASP A 360 5.95 19.73 14.28
C ASP A 360 7.11 20.41 13.55
N LEU A 361 7.20 20.20 12.22
CA LEU A 361 8.27 20.75 11.38
C LEU A 361 7.97 22.16 10.86
N LEU A 362 6.72 22.41 10.45
CA LEU A 362 6.21 23.74 10.06
C LEU A 362 4.77 23.87 10.53
N ASP A 363 4.58 24.44 11.72
CA ASP A 363 3.28 24.68 12.30
C ASP A 363 2.65 25.99 11.81
N GLU A 364 1.33 26.16 12.03
CA GLU A 364 0.61 27.35 11.62
C GLU A 364 1.14 28.61 12.32
N ASP A 365 1.63 29.56 11.55
CA ASP A 365 1.98 30.90 12.00
C ASP A 365 1.74 31.92 10.88
N LEU A 366 0.51 32.45 10.81
CA LEU A 366 0.12 33.43 9.80
C LEU A 366 0.90 34.75 9.91
N ALA A 367 1.33 35.13 11.12
CA ALA A 367 2.09 36.35 11.32
C ALA A 367 3.50 36.20 10.73
N LYS A 368 4.17 35.08 11.01
CA LYS A 368 5.49 34.76 10.44
C LYS A 368 5.41 34.54 8.93
N ALA A 369 4.33 33.91 8.44
CA ALA A 369 4.08 33.75 7.02
C ALA A 369 4.03 35.09 6.27
N LYS A 370 3.31 36.09 6.82
CA LYS A 370 3.26 37.45 6.25
C LYS A 370 4.61 38.17 6.29
N GLU A 371 5.37 37.99 7.36
CA GLU A 371 6.73 38.54 7.49
C GLU A 371 7.64 37.98 6.39
N LEU A 372 7.69 36.65 6.22
CA LEU A 372 8.51 35.99 5.22
C LEU A 372 8.12 36.39 3.78
N LEU A 373 6.81 36.52 3.51
CA LEU A 373 6.32 36.96 2.21
C LEU A 373 6.74 38.40 1.91
N ALA A 374 6.72 39.28 2.93
CA ALA A 374 7.18 40.65 2.81
C ALA A 374 8.71 40.74 2.62
N GLU A 375 9.49 39.89 3.32
CA GLU A 375 10.96 39.79 3.13
C GLU A 375 11.33 39.29 1.72
N ALA A 376 10.50 38.42 1.12
CA ALA A 376 10.64 37.97 -0.26
C ALA A 376 10.21 39.03 -1.30
N GLY A 377 9.73 40.21 -0.85
CA GLY A 377 9.32 41.31 -1.72
C GLY A 377 7.85 41.37 -2.04
N TYR A 378 7.01 40.47 -1.52
CA TYR A 378 5.59 40.33 -1.85
C TYR A 378 4.67 40.72 -0.69
N LYS A 379 4.94 41.88 -0.07
CA LYS A 379 4.15 42.35 1.07
C LYS A 379 2.64 42.39 0.78
N ASP A 380 1.85 41.74 1.63
CA ASP A 380 0.40 41.60 1.50
C ASP A 380 -0.03 40.96 0.16
N GLY A 381 0.78 40.09 -0.40
CA GLY A 381 0.54 39.43 -1.68
C GLY A 381 0.70 40.32 -2.92
N LYS A 382 1.16 41.57 -2.75
CA LYS A 382 1.37 42.50 -3.88
C LYS A 382 2.52 42.05 -4.76
N ASP A 383 2.35 42.27 -6.04
CA ASP A 383 3.34 41.97 -7.07
C ASP A 383 3.71 40.47 -7.23
N LEU A 384 2.98 39.56 -6.54
CA LEU A 384 3.05 38.15 -6.84
C LEU A 384 2.53 37.86 -8.26
N PRO A 385 3.19 36.98 -9.00
CA PRO A 385 2.60 36.44 -10.23
C PRO A 385 1.30 35.69 -9.93
N THR A 386 0.53 35.37 -10.95
CA THR A 386 -0.62 34.46 -10.77
C THR A 386 -0.12 33.12 -10.24
N ILE A 387 -0.66 32.69 -9.11
CA ILE A 387 -0.34 31.41 -8.48
C ILE A 387 -1.45 30.41 -8.83
N THR A 388 -1.06 29.24 -9.27
CA THR A 388 -1.98 28.14 -9.55
C THR A 388 -1.67 26.93 -8.66
N TYR A 389 -2.69 26.41 -7.99
CA TYR A 389 -2.66 25.11 -7.33
C TYR A 389 -3.41 24.10 -8.18
N THR A 390 -2.71 23.08 -8.64
CA THR A 390 -3.25 22.05 -9.53
C THR A 390 -3.41 20.72 -8.76
N TYR A 391 -4.54 20.05 -8.98
CA TYR A 391 -4.90 18.80 -8.32
C TYR A 391 -5.68 17.88 -9.28
N PRO A 392 -5.65 16.54 -9.07
CA PRO A 392 -6.46 15.63 -9.86
C PRO A 392 -7.95 15.79 -9.55
N ALA A 393 -8.79 15.67 -10.56
CA ALA A 393 -10.25 15.78 -10.44
C ALA A 393 -10.84 14.50 -9.83
N MET A 394 -10.50 14.23 -8.57
CA MET A 394 -10.88 13.02 -7.84
C MET A 394 -11.44 13.37 -6.46
N SER A 395 -12.43 12.58 -6.01
CA SER A 395 -12.87 12.52 -4.61
C SER A 395 -12.94 13.89 -3.88
N TYR A 396 -12.34 14.00 -2.70
CA TYR A 396 -12.34 15.17 -1.82
C TYR A 396 -11.36 16.29 -2.25
N GLU A 397 -10.59 16.13 -3.32
CA GLU A 397 -9.51 17.05 -3.68
C GLU A 397 -9.99 18.49 -3.92
N ALA A 398 -11.17 18.65 -4.52
CA ALA A 398 -11.77 19.98 -4.73
C ALA A 398 -12.10 20.68 -3.39
N ASN A 399 -12.55 19.95 -2.38
CA ASN A 399 -12.86 20.49 -1.06
C ASN A 399 -11.57 20.95 -0.36
N VAL A 400 -10.52 20.12 -0.39
CA VAL A 400 -9.19 20.47 0.12
C VAL A 400 -8.66 21.71 -0.56
N ALA A 401 -8.71 21.77 -1.89
CA ALA A 401 -8.24 22.93 -2.67
C ALA A 401 -8.95 24.23 -2.29
N GLN A 402 -10.27 24.20 -2.04
CA GLN A 402 -11.04 25.37 -1.61
C GLN A 402 -10.61 25.85 -0.21
N VAL A 403 -10.34 24.93 0.73
CA VAL A 403 -9.84 25.28 2.06
C VAL A 403 -8.45 25.91 1.97
N LEU A 404 -7.55 25.32 1.18
CA LEU A 404 -6.21 25.87 0.93
C LEU A 404 -6.30 27.30 0.35
N GLN A 405 -7.12 27.51 -0.69
CA GLN A 405 -7.35 28.82 -1.30
C GLN A 405 -7.84 29.85 -0.27
N ALA A 406 -8.83 29.49 0.55
CA ALA A 406 -9.38 30.37 1.58
C ALA A 406 -8.34 30.74 2.65
N GLN A 407 -7.41 29.83 2.97
CA GLN A 407 -6.35 30.10 3.95
C GLN A 407 -5.26 31.00 3.34
N TRP A 408 -4.79 30.77 2.11
CA TRP A 408 -3.86 31.66 1.43
C TRP A 408 -4.43 33.06 1.18
N LYS A 409 -5.74 33.18 1.07
CA LYS A 409 -6.37 34.49 1.01
C LYS A 409 -6.15 35.31 2.28
N LYS A 410 -6.05 34.67 3.46
CA LYS A 410 -5.68 35.36 4.73
C LYS A 410 -4.23 35.88 4.70
N LEU A 411 -3.38 35.27 3.88
CA LEU A 411 -2.02 35.73 3.60
C LEU A 411 -1.99 36.93 2.63
N GLY A 412 -3.12 37.21 1.98
CA GLY A 412 -3.23 38.26 0.96
C GLY A 412 -3.00 37.75 -0.47
N VAL A 413 -2.99 36.43 -0.68
CA VAL A 413 -2.69 35.81 -1.96
C VAL A 413 -3.98 35.23 -2.56
N ASP A 414 -4.25 35.57 -3.82
CA ASP A 414 -5.29 34.95 -4.62
C ASP A 414 -4.69 33.79 -5.45
N VAL A 415 -5.07 32.55 -5.11
CA VAL A 415 -4.60 31.34 -5.79
C VAL A 415 -5.67 30.83 -6.74
N LYS A 416 -5.31 30.59 -7.99
CA LYS A 416 -6.16 29.90 -8.97
C LYS A 416 -6.18 28.41 -8.63
N LEU A 417 -7.37 27.79 -8.65
CA LEU A 417 -7.53 26.34 -8.51
C LEU A 417 -7.71 25.74 -9.90
N GLU A 418 -7.00 24.63 -10.15
CA GLU A 418 -7.06 23.94 -11.43
C GLU A 418 -7.16 22.42 -11.21
N ALA A 419 -8.33 21.88 -11.58
CA ALA A 419 -8.55 20.43 -11.58
C ALA A 419 -8.16 19.85 -12.93
N MET A 420 -7.44 18.74 -12.95
CA MET A 420 -7.03 18.01 -14.14
C MET A 420 -7.46 16.55 -14.08
N GLU A 421 -7.65 15.94 -15.24
CA GLU A 421 -7.76 14.49 -15.35
C GLU A 421 -6.45 13.85 -14.86
N TYR A 422 -6.55 12.67 -14.23
CA TYR A 422 -5.44 12.10 -13.44
C TYR A 422 -4.16 11.86 -14.26
N GLU A 423 -4.27 11.24 -15.42
CA GLU A 423 -3.08 10.92 -16.23
C GLU A 423 -2.42 12.18 -16.81
N VAL A 424 -3.24 13.15 -17.26
CA VAL A 424 -2.74 14.46 -17.70
C VAL A 424 -2.05 15.19 -16.56
N TYR A 425 -2.64 15.14 -15.36
CA TYR A 425 -2.05 15.73 -14.16
C TYR A 425 -0.68 15.12 -13.83
N VAL A 426 -0.55 13.81 -13.87
CA VAL A 426 0.71 13.11 -13.59
C VAL A 426 1.79 13.50 -14.62
N ASP A 427 1.44 13.54 -15.92
CA ASP A 427 2.37 13.93 -16.99
C ASP A 427 2.85 15.38 -16.83
N GLU A 428 1.93 16.33 -16.66
CA GLU A 428 2.26 17.76 -16.49
C GLU A 428 3.12 18.00 -15.24
N ARG A 429 2.84 17.28 -14.14
CA ARG A 429 3.61 17.34 -12.90
C ARG A 429 5.04 16.81 -13.09
N ARG A 430 5.19 15.61 -13.67
CA ARG A 430 6.49 14.98 -13.94
C ARG A 430 7.36 15.80 -14.89
N ASN A 431 6.73 16.51 -15.80
CA ASN A 431 7.39 17.44 -16.73
C ASN A 431 7.70 18.81 -16.11
N GLY A 432 7.42 19.03 -14.82
CA GLY A 432 7.73 20.27 -14.11
C GLY A 432 6.92 21.49 -14.57
N LYS A 433 5.70 21.29 -15.13
CA LYS A 433 4.86 22.37 -15.66
C LYS A 433 3.90 22.96 -14.63
N LEU A 434 3.74 22.33 -13.46
CA LEU A 434 2.84 22.78 -12.41
C LEU A 434 3.59 23.62 -11.39
N GLN A 435 3.04 24.78 -10.97
CA GLN A 435 3.66 25.66 -9.97
C GLN A 435 3.55 25.10 -8.55
N MET A 436 2.35 24.70 -8.16
CA MET A 436 2.05 23.96 -6.95
C MET A 436 1.19 22.77 -7.32
N ALA A 437 1.59 21.59 -6.91
CA ALA A 437 0.91 20.36 -7.23
C ALA A 437 0.48 19.61 -5.96
N ARG A 438 -0.72 19.03 -5.98
CA ARG A 438 -1.15 18.07 -4.97
C ARG A 438 -0.31 16.80 -5.08
N MET A 439 0.19 16.28 -4.00
CA MET A 439 0.90 15.01 -3.95
C MET A 439 0.40 14.12 -2.83
N GLN A 440 0.55 12.84 -3.04
CA GLN A 440 0.46 11.83 -1.99
C GLN A 440 1.57 10.81 -2.16
N TRP A 441 1.94 10.20 -1.07
CA TRP A 441 2.82 9.06 -1.08
C TRP A 441 2.32 8.00 -0.11
N TYR A 442 2.25 6.78 -0.58
CA TYR A 442 1.99 5.59 0.22
C TYR A 442 3.31 4.81 0.30
N ALA A 443 3.71 4.37 1.49
CA ALA A 443 4.96 3.63 1.62
C ALA A 443 4.90 2.26 0.95
N ASP A 444 5.87 1.95 0.12
CA ASP A 444 6.00 0.63 -0.50
C ASP A 444 6.52 -0.42 0.48
N TYR A 445 7.34 0.01 1.44
CA TYR A 445 7.91 -0.85 2.49
C TYR A 445 7.98 -0.08 3.83
N ASN A 446 7.99 -0.81 4.94
CA ASN A 446 7.85 -0.25 6.29
C ASN A 446 9.15 0.35 6.83
N ASP A 447 9.66 1.36 6.12
CA ASP A 447 10.85 2.12 6.50
C ASP A 447 10.76 3.58 6.04
N PRO A 448 11.28 4.57 6.82
CA PRO A 448 11.24 5.99 6.44
C PRO A 448 11.89 6.31 5.10
N THR A 449 12.83 5.46 4.65
CA THR A 449 13.47 5.62 3.35
C THR A 449 12.51 5.44 2.17
N SER A 450 11.36 4.74 2.36
CA SER A 450 10.29 4.68 1.36
C SER A 450 9.73 6.06 1.00
N TRP A 451 9.77 7.02 1.91
CA TRP A 451 9.42 8.42 1.65
C TRP A 451 10.62 9.25 1.24
N LEU A 452 11.68 9.20 2.04
CA LEU A 452 12.76 10.18 1.93
C LEU A 452 13.64 9.97 0.69
N LYS A 453 13.84 8.74 0.22
CA LYS A 453 14.64 8.47 -0.97
C LYS A 453 14.07 9.09 -2.25
N MET A 454 12.77 9.35 -2.32
CA MET A 454 12.15 10.04 -3.45
C MET A 454 12.83 11.38 -3.78
N TYR A 455 13.31 12.10 -2.76
CA TYR A 455 13.88 13.44 -2.91
C TYR A 455 15.41 13.46 -2.97
N GLN A 456 16.08 12.30 -3.03
CA GLN A 456 17.52 12.27 -3.31
C GLN A 456 17.83 12.86 -4.70
N THR A 457 18.98 13.49 -4.80
CA THR A 457 19.47 14.05 -6.07
C THR A 457 19.52 12.96 -7.13
N GLY A 458 18.84 13.20 -8.25
CA GLY A 458 18.81 12.28 -9.39
C GLY A 458 17.74 11.20 -9.33
N ASN A 459 16.99 11.07 -8.24
CA ASN A 459 15.87 10.13 -8.17
C ASN A 459 14.79 10.50 -9.21
N ALA A 460 14.25 9.51 -9.92
CA ALA A 460 13.25 9.70 -10.98
C ALA A 460 11.94 10.30 -10.46
N GLN A 461 11.57 10.03 -9.20
CA GLN A 461 10.36 10.53 -8.54
C GLN A 461 10.52 11.96 -8.00
N ASN A 462 11.74 12.51 -7.99
CA ASN A 462 12.01 13.91 -7.62
C ASN A 462 11.64 14.84 -8.80
N ASP A 463 10.35 15.07 -9.01
CA ASP A 463 9.82 15.80 -10.17
C ASP A 463 10.41 17.21 -10.32
N VAL A 464 10.64 17.89 -9.20
CA VAL A 464 11.20 19.27 -9.19
C VAL A 464 12.72 19.32 -9.25
N LYS A 465 13.39 18.17 -9.34
CA LYS A 465 14.84 18.03 -9.45
C LYS A 465 15.61 18.77 -8.34
N TRP A 466 15.03 18.80 -7.14
CA TRP A 466 15.70 19.36 -5.97
C TRP A 466 16.99 18.59 -5.66
N SER A 467 18.00 19.31 -5.15
CA SER A 467 19.29 18.74 -4.81
C SER A 467 19.84 19.41 -3.55
N ASN A 468 20.22 18.60 -2.56
CA ASN A 468 20.84 19.06 -1.33
C ASN A 468 21.87 18.03 -0.84
N ALA A 469 23.16 18.39 -0.92
CA ALA A 469 24.25 17.47 -0.59
C ALA A 469 24.25 17.00 0.89
N LYS A 470 23.73 17.81 1.83
CA LYS A 470 23.59 17.40 3.24
C LYS A 470 22.49 16.35 3.38
N TYR A 471 21.37 16.54 2.67
CA TYR A 471 20.28 15.57 2.61
C TYR A 471 20.75 14.23 2.05
N ASP A 472 21.34 14.25 0.86
CA ASP A 472 21.84 13.06 0.19
C ASP A 472 22.81 12.27 1.07
N LYS A 473 23.72 13.00 1.74
CA LYS A 473 24.69 12.40 2.67
C LYS A 473 24.00 11.71 3.86
N LEU A 474 22.99 12.35 4.46
CA LEU A 474 22.25 11.76 5.58
C LEU A 474 21.52 10.47 5.17
N ILE A 475 20.89 10.44 3.99
CA ILE A 475 20.25 9.24 3.47
C ILE A 475 21.27 8.14 3.21
N GLN A 476 22.39 8.44 2.52
CA GLN A 476 23.45 7.46 2.24
C GLN A 476 24.10 6.90 3.52
N GLU A 477 24.30 7.76 4.54
CA GLU A 477 24.80 7.30 5.83
C GLU A 477 23.80 6.45 6.58
N SER A 478 22.49 6.74 6.46
CA SER A 478 21.43 5.94 7.07
C SER A 478 21.34 4.54 6.46
N ASP A 479 21.60 4.38 5.16
CA ASP A 479 21.61 3.10 4.47
C ASP A 479 22.66 2.13 5.02
N LYS A 480 23.76 2.68 5.55
CA LYS A 480 24.89 1.93 6.13
C LYS A 480 24.77 1.70 7.63
N ASN A 481 23.78 2.31 8.28
CA ASN A 481 23.70 2.38 9.73
C ASN A 481 22.73 1.32 10.27
N LEU A 482 23.26 0.28 10.90
CA LEU A 482 22.48 -0.78 11.54
C LEU A 482 22.01 -0.43 12.97
N ASP A 483 22.49 0.68 13.55
CA ASP A 483 21.97 1.19 14.82
C ASP A 483 20.70 2.01 14.58
N GLU A 484 19.55 1.42 14.84
CA GLU A 484 18.24 2.03 14.54
C GLU A 484 18.05 3.39 15.22
N ALA A 485 18.56 3.60 16.42
CA ALA A 485 18.41 4.87 17.13
C ALA A 485 19.24 6.00 16.51
N SER A 486 20.43 5.70 16.04
CA SER A 486 21.29 6.63 15.30
C SER A 486 20.73 6.89 13.89
N ARG A 487 20.29 5.84 13.20
CA ARG A 487 19.67 5.89 11.89
C ARG A 487 18.41 6.76 11.88
N GLN A 488 17.52 6.57 12.86
CA GLN A 488 16.33 7.40 13.02
C GLN A 488 16.67 8.90 13.09
N LYS A 489 17.69 9.29 13.85
CA LYS A 489 18.12 10.70 13.95
C LYS A 489 18.61 11.25 12.62
N GLN A 490 19.34 10.46 11.83
CA GLN A 490 19.81 10.85 10.49
C GLN A 490 18.61 11.11 9.56
N LEU A 491 17.63 10.20 9.55
CA LEU A 491 16.42 10.32 8.72
C LEU A 491 15.52 11.49 9.16
N MET A 492 15.38 11.72 10.47
CA MET A 492 14.67 12.89 11.00
C MET A 492 15.32 14.23 10.62
N GLU A 493 16.65 14.30 10.66
CA GLU A 493 17.36 15.50 10.22
C GLU A 493 17.23 15.70 8.70
N ALA A 494 17.25 14.63 7.90
CA ALA A 494 16.99 14.70 6.47
C ALA A 494 15.57 15.22 6.18
N GLU A 495 14.55 14.70 6.85
CA GLU A 495 13.18 15.17 6.72
C GLU A 495 13.03 16.65 7.07
N LYS A 496 13.68 17.10 8.14
CA LYS A 496 13.69 18.51 8.54
C LYS A 496 14.28 19.42 7.45
N ILE A 497 15.34 19.01 6.76
CA ILE A 497 15.89 19.76 5.62
C ILE A 497 14.84 19.90 4.52
N LEU A 498 14.21 18.79 4.12
CA LEU A 498 13.24 18.75 3.04
C LEU A 498 11.99 19.58 3.32
N VAL A 499 11.41 19.43 4.52
CA VAL A 499 10.12 20.01 4.89
C VAL A 499 10.26 21.41 5.49
N SER A 500 11.24 21.64 6.36
CA SER A 500 11.34 22.85 7.18
C SER A 500 12.37 23.84 6.66
N GLU A 501 13.60 23.37 6.35
CA GLU A 501 14.69 24.27 5.97
C GLU A 501 14.54 24.73 4.50
N ASP A 502 14.40 23.78 3.56
CA ASP A 502 14.24 24.07 2.13
C ASP A 502 12.76 24.13 1.68
N THR A 503 11.87 23.58 2.47
CA THR A 503 10.40 23.56 2.23
C THR A 503 10.05 23.25 0.76
N VAL A 504 10.62 22.15 0.26
CA VAL A 504 10.35 21.67 -1.11
C VAL A 504 8.93 21.12 -1.20
N ILE A 505 8.47 20.56 -0.09
CA ILE A 505 7.13 20.02 0.09
C ILE A 505 6.47 20.60 1.34
N CYS A 506 5.14 20.56 1.35
CA CYS A 506 4.33 20.98 2.49
C CYS A 506 3.36 19.85 2.86
N PRO A 507 3.69 18.99 3.84
CA PRO A 507 2.77 17.98 4.34
C PRO A 507 1.51 18.61 4.94
N LEU A 508 0.37 17.96 4.70
CA LEU A 508 -0.95 18.46 5.09
C LEU A 508 -1.64 17.54 6.09
N PHE A 509 -1.76 16.25 5.73
CA PHE A 509 -2.49 15.26 6.51
C PHE A 509 -2.10 13.82 6.12
N SER A 510 -2.39 12.91 7.04
CA SER A 510 -2.35 11.45 6.84
C SER A 510 -3.78 10.91 6.96
N PRO A 511 -4.34 10.29 5.91
CA PRO A 511 -5.64 9.65 6.01
C PRO A 511 -5.53 8.31 6.75
N SER A 512 -6.67 7.79 7.20
CA SER A 512 -6.82 6.40 7.61
C SER A 512 -7.98 5.79 6.86
N ASN A 513 -7.90 4.50 6.55
CA ASN A 513 -9.02 3.78 5.99
C ASN A 513 -10.07 3.51 7.07
N GLN A 514 -11.32 3.58 6.68
CA GLN A 514 -12.48 3.25 7.50
C GLN A 514 -13.03 1.92 6.98
N ASP A 515 -12.86 0.86 7.77
CA ASP A 515 -13.31 -0.48 7.38
C ASP A 515 -14.57 -0.84 8.16
N LEU A 516 -15.57 -1.41 7.48
CA LEU A 516 -16.72 -2.02 8.15
C LEU A 516 -16.48 -3.54 8.22
N ILE A 517 -16.46 -4.06 9.44
CA ILE A 517 -16.17 -5.47 9.73
C ILE A 517 -17.27 -6.00 10.64
N ASP A 518 -17.84 -7.16 10.30
CA ASP A 518 -18.85 -7.84 11.14
C ASP A 518 -18.39 -7.84 12.60
N PRO A 519 -19.13 -7.18 13.51
CA PRO A 519 -18.72 -6.99 14.90
C PRO A 519 -18.63 -8.30 15.70
N SER A 520 -19.14 -9.41 15.17
CA SER A 520 -18.96 -10.74 15.77
C SER A 520 -17.55 -11.31 15.54
N LEU A 521 -16.75 -10.72 14.64
CA LEU A 521 -15.41 -11.18 14.29
C LEU A 521 -14.35 -10.61 15.23
N THR A 522 -13.29 -11.37 15.47
CA THR A 522 -12.12 -10.95 16.26
C THR A 522 -10.89 -11.73 15.83
N GLY A 523 -9.68 -11.28 16.19
CA GLY A 523 -8.43 -12.01 15.93
C GLY A 523 -7.80 -11.75 14.56
N TYR A 524 -8.42 -10.96 13.68
CA TYR A 524 -7.73 -10.36 12.53
C TYR A 524 -6.71 -9.32 13.01
N TYR A 525 -5.71 -9.04 12.19
CA TYR A 525 -4.72 -8.02 12.51
C TYR A 525 -4.26 -7.30 11.24
N THR A 526 -3.74 -6.10 11.43
CA THR A 526 -3.17 -5.27 10.36
C THR A 526 -1.67 -5.11 10.60
N ASP A 527 -0.87 -5.26 9.58
CA ASP A 527 0.58 -5.07 9.64
C ASP A 527 1.00 -3.59 9.48
N GLY A 528 2.32 -3.33 9.49
CA GLY A 528 2.88 -1.98 9.38
C GLY A 528 2.63 -1.27 8.04
N LEU A 529 2.25 -2.01 7.00
CA LEU A 529 1.86 -1.50 5.68
C LEU A 529 0.34 -1.42 5.50
N ALA A 530 -0.41 -1.65 6.58
CA ALA A 530 -1.86 -1.63 6.61
C ALA A 530 -2.54 -2.77 5.81
N TYR A 531 -1.84 -3.88 5.55
CA TYR A 531 -2.51 -5.10 5.08
C TYR A 531 -3.22 -5.78 6.24
N THR A 532 -4.49 -6.17 6.01
CA THR A 532 -5.28 -6.87 7.03
C THR A 532 -5.34 -8.35 6.74
N PHE A 533 -4.94 -9.14 7.72
CA PHE A 533 -4.88 -10.60 7.66
C PHE A 533 -6.02 -11.22 8.43
N PHE A 534 -6.86 -12.00 7.75
CA PHE A 534 -8.07 -12.59 8.32
C PHE A 534 -7.91 -14.08 8.69
N TYR A 535 -6.79 -14.74 8.37
CA TYR A 535 -6.64 -16.19 8.57
C TYR A 535 -6.75 -16.64 10.04
N LYS A 536 -6.43 -15.78 11.01
CA LYS A 536 -6.59 -16.04 12.45
C LYS A 536 -7.93 -15.57 13.03
N THR A 537 -8.82 -15.05 12.20
CA THR A 537 -10.13 -14.53 12.63
C THR A 537 -10.96 -15.64 13.30
N LYS A 538 -11.67 -15.25 14.35
CA LYS A 538 -12.59 -16.10 15.11
C LYS A 538 -13.90 -15.36 15.29
N LYS A 539 -14.96 -16.12 15.54
CA LYS A 539 -16.23 -15.56 16.03
C LYS A 539 -16.12 -15.34 17.55
N LYS A 540 -16.62 -14.19 18.03
CA LYS A 540 -16.69 -13.84 19.47
C LYS A 540 -17.58 -14.82 20.22
#